data_fb8b43d117dc7b14dc16b028a2e27ed5
#
_entry.id   fb8b43d117dc7b14dc16b028a2e27ed5
#
_cell.length_a   1.000
_cell.length_b   1.000
_cell.length_c   1.000
_cell.angle_alpha   90.00
_cell.angle_beta   90.00
_cell.angle_gamma   90.00
#
_symmetry.space_group_name_H-M   'P 1'
#
loop_
_entity.id
_entity.type
_entity.pdbx_description
1 polymer ?
#
loop_
_entity_poly.entity_id
_entity_poly.type
_entity_poly.pdbx_seq_one_letter_code
_entity_poly.pdbx_strand_id
1 'polypeptide(L)'
;MEKVYEYAAAVLAEVKRAIAGKDACITKAFATILAGGHILIEDVPGVGKTTLAIAFSRVMGLLDHRVQFTPDVLPADIVGFNMYQKETGQFVYHPGTIMCNLFLADEINRTSPKTQSALLEVMEEGKVTVDGVSRKVPQPFIVIATQNPKGSAGTQLLPESQLDRFMTCMSMGYPDLQSEMEIAQGKTMTKAEDLQPVLLPEQLWEMQQYVEQIYVHDHVAKYIVQLMEATRKNAYIELGVSPRGTIACVRLAKAWAFLQGRNYVIPDDVTDIFADVAKHRIVLNTKARIGHVTVDATLQEILSDVDKPTTYKRLRG
;
A
#
# COMPACT_ATOMS: atom_id res chain seq x y z
N MET A 1 1.36 -16.88 -19.82
CA MET A 1 0.66 -15.57 -19.76
C MET A 1 -0.78 -15.70 -19.25
N GLU A 2 -1.65 -16.52 -19.85
CA GLU A 2 -3.03 -16.72 -19.36
C GLU A 2 -3.12 -17.03 -17.86
N LYS A 3 -2.29 -17.93 -17.38
CA LYS A 3 -2.32 -18.42 -15.99
C LYS A 3 -2.12 -17.32 -14.92
N VAL A 4 -1.29 -16.29 -15.17
CA VAL A 4 -1.08 -15.19 -14.20
C VAL A 4 -2.29 -14.27 -14.10
N TYR A 5 -3.03 -14.07 -15.19
CA TYR A 5 -4.29 -13.33 -15.17
C TYR A 5 -5.41 -14.10 -14.47
N GLU A 6 -5.45 -15.42 -14.66
CA GLU A 6 -6.39 -16.30 -13.95
C GLU A 6 -6.15 -16.26 -12.44
N TYR A 7 -4.90 -16.31 -12.00
CA TYR A 7 -4.56 -16.17 -10.59
C TYR A 7 -4.99 -14.79 -10.04
N ALA A 8 -4.76 -13.71 -10.77
CA ALA A 8 -5.17 -12.39 -10.32
C ALA A 8 -6.70 -12.29 -10.17
N ALA A 9 -7.46 -12.82 -11.12
CA ALA A 9 -8.90 -12.88 -11.05
C ALA A 9 -9.39 -13.73 -9.87
N ALA A 10 -8.76 -14.89 -9.63
CA ALA A 10 -9.09 -15.77 -8.52
C ALA A 10 -8.83 -15.11 -7.16
N VAL A 11 -7.71 -14.43 -6.99
CA VAL A 11 -7.41 -13.66 -5.76
C VAL A 11 -8.49 -12.62 -5.48
N LEU A 12 -8.82 -11.80 -6.48
CA LEU A 12 -9.84 -10.76 -6.32
C LEU A 12 -11.22 -11.36 -6.00
N ALA A 13 -11.60 -12.44 -6.69
CA ALA A 13 -12.87 -13.12 -6.45
C ALA A 13 -12.96 -13.68 -5.02
N GLU A 14 -11.89 -14.33 -4.54
CA GLU A 14 -11.88 -14.95 -3.22
C GLU A 14 -11.84 -13.90 -2.09
N VAL A 15 -11.03 -12.83 -2.20
CA VAL A 15 -10.99 -11.73 -1.21
C VAL A 15 -12.35 -11.04 -1.08
N LYS A 16 -13.05 -10.82 -2.20
CA LYS A 16 -14.39 -10.21 -2.21
C LYS A 16 -15.45 -11.01 -1.46
N ARG A 17 -15.25 -12.31 -1.23
CA ARG A 17 -16.16 -13.13 -0.42
C ARG A 17 -16.15 -12.73 1.06
N ALA A 18 -15.06 -12.15 1.54
CA ALA A 18 -14.94 -11.72 2.94
C ALA A 18 -15.27 -10.23 3.17
N ILE A 19 -15.34 -9.43 2.10
CA ILE A 19 -15.47 -7.96 2.22
C ILE A 19 -16.48 -7.45 1.19
N ALA A 20 -17.67 -7.05 1.65
CA ALA A 20 -18.72 -6.52 0.77
C ALA A 20 -18.51 -5.03 0.44
N GLY A 21 -18.89 -4.64 -0.77
CA GLY A 21 -19.01 -3.23 -1.18
C GLY A 21 -17.71 -2.44 -1.25
N LYS A 22 -16.54 -3.13 -1.33
CA LYS A 22 -15.21 -2.49 -1.35
C LYS A 22 -14.36 -2.88 -2.56
N ASP A 23 -15.00 -3.24 -3.66
CA ASP A 23 -14.34 -3.76 -4.86
C ASP A 23 -13.19 -2.89 -5.37
N ALA A 24 -13.41 -1.58 -5.45
CA ALA A 24 -12.39 -0.64 -5.91
C ALA A 24 -11.17 -0.62 -4.97
N CYS A 25 -11.41 -0.58 -3.64
CA CYS A 25 -10.35 -0.60 -2.63
C CYS A 25 -9.56 -1.92 -2.67
N ILE A 26 -10.26 -3.07 -2.76
CA ILE A 26 -9.63 -4.40 -2.87
C ILE A 26 -8.76 -4.47 -4.11
N THR A 27 -9.24 -4.00 -5.26
CA THR A 27 -8.50 -4.02 -6.52
C THR A 27 -7.25 -3.13 -6.45
N LYS A 28 -7.35 -1.93 -5.88
CA LYS A 28 -6.22 -1.01 -5.68
C LYS A 28 -5.19 -1.55 -4.67
N ALA A 29 -5.67 -2.16 -3.59
CA ALA A 29 -4.79 -2.83 -2.62
C ALA A 29 -4.02 -3.98 -3.28
N PHE A 30 -4.69 -4.81 -4.07
CA PHE A 30 -4.04 -5.90 -4.79
C PHE A 30 -3.06 -5.38 -5.85
N ALA A 31 -3.41 -4.31 -6.59
CA ALA A 31 -2.47 -3.66 -7.50
C ALA A 31 -1.21 -3.18 -6.78
N THR A 32 -1.35 -2.62 -5.56
CA THR A 32 -0.21 -2.19 -4.75
C THR A 32 0.67 -3.37 -4.32
N ILE A 33 0.06 -4.49 -3.93
CA ILE A 33 0.76 -5.74 -3.59
C ILE A 33 1.53 -6.26 -4.82
N LEU A 34 0.89 -6.32 -5.98
CA LEU A 34 1.51 -6.74 -7.24
C LEU A 34 2.65 -5.81 -7.69
N ALA A 35 2.55 -4.52 -7.40
CA ALA A 35 3.63 -3.57 -7.61
C ALA A 35 4.79 -3.72 -6.60
N GLY A 36 4.70 -4.65 -5.64
CA GLY A 36 5.66 -4.84 -4.55
C GLY A 36 5.71 -3.62 -3.62
N GLY A 37 4.57 -2.94 -3.42
CA GLY A 37 4.45 -1.76 -2.57
C GLY A 37 3.84 -2.06 -1.21
N HIS A 38 3.97 -1.10 -0.30
CA HIS A 38 3.34 -1.10 1.01
C HIS A 38 2.12 -0.17 1.01
N ILE A 39 1.12 -0.48 1.82
CA ILE A 39 -0.18 0.19 1.84
C ILE A 39 -0.37 0.91 3.18
N LEU A 40 -0.78 2.18 3.13
CA LEU A 40 -1.31 2.89 4.28
C LEU A 40 -2.82 3.00 4.14
N ILE A 41 -3.57 2.61 5.17
CA ILE A 41 -5.02 2.77 5.21
C ILE A 41 -5.37 3.81 6.26
N GLU A 42 -5.89 4.94 5.80
CA GLU A 42 -6.37 6.03 6.66
C GLU A 42 -7.89 5.97 6.77
N ASP A 43 -8.39 5.53 7.92
CA ASP A 43 -9.82 5.39 8.09
C ASP A 43 -10.25 5.32 9.56
N VAL A 44 -11.55 5.52 9.78
CA VAL A 44 -12.16 5.32 11.09
C VAL A 44 -12.07 3.85 11.53
N PRO A 45 -12.12 3.55 12.83
CA PRO A 45 -12.16 2.17 13.33
C PRO A 45 -13.40 1.40 12.80
N GLY A 46 -13.25 0.08 12.63
CA GLY A 46 -14.39 -0.81 12.35
C GLY A 46 -14.80 -0.97 10.88
N VAL A 47 -14.07 -0.37 9.92
CA VAL A 47 -14.41 -0.46 8.48
C VAL A 47 -13.85 -1.70 7.76
N GLY A 48 -13.21 -2.65 8.48
CA GLY A 48 -12.72 -3.90 7.89
C GLY A 48 -11.24 -3.90 7.47
N LYS A 49 -10.41 -2.95 7.96
CA LYS A 49 -8.97 -2.87 7.62
C LYS A 49 -8.21 -4.17 7.94
N THR A 50 -8.43 -4.71 9.13
CA THR A 50 -7.83 -5.98 9.58
C THR A 50 -8.33 -7.15 8.74
N THR A 51 -9.64 -7.18 8.44
CA THR A 51 -10.26 -8.20 7.59
C THR A 51 -9.61 -8.22 6.20
N LEU A 52 -9.32 -7.05 5.61
CA LEU A 52 -8.64 -6.93 4.31
C LEU A 52 -7.24 -7.56 4.33
N ALA A 53 -6.45 -7.26 5.36
CA ALA A 53 -5.09 -7.81 5.49
C ALA A 53 -5.11 -9.33 5.67
N ILE A 54 -5.99 -9.85 6.55
CA ILE A 54 -6.16 -11.29 6.78
C ILE A 54 -6.65 -11.99 5.50
N ALA A 55 -7.62 -11.40 4.79
CA ALA A 55 -8.13 -11.97 3.56
C ALA A 55 -7.01 -12.12 2.50
N PHE A 56 -6.19 -11.09 2.31
CA PHE A 56 -5.06 -11.18 1.40
C PHE A 56 -4.02 -12.21 1.85
N SER A 57 -3.68 -12.26 3.15
CA SER A 57 -2.71 -13.26 3.62
C SER A 57 -3.17 -14.68 3.38
N ARG A 58 -4.44 -14.98 3.69
CA ARG A 58 -5.03 -16.31 3.51
C ARG A 58 -5.10 -16.70 2.04
N VAL A 59 -5.65 -15.83 1.20
CA VAL A 59 -5.85 -16.10 -0.23
C VAL A 59 -4.53 -16.27 -0.98
N MET A 60 -3.47 -15.60 -0.55
CA MET A 60 -2.13 -15.69 -1.16
C MET A 60 -1.17 -16.63 -0.41
N GLY A 61 -1.65 -17.41 0.56
CA GLY A 61 -0.85 -18.37 1.32
C GLY A 61 0.34 -17.75 2.07
N LEU A 62 0.24 -16.48 2.47
CA LEU A 62 1.32 -15.74 3.10
C LEU A 62 1.37 -15.98 4.61
N LEU A 63 2.59 -16.09 5.16
CA LEU A 63 2.78 -15.97 6.61
C LEU A 63 2.50 -14.53 7.01
N ASP A 64 1.50 -14.34 7.88
CA ASP A 64 1.13 -13.02 8.37
C ASP A 64 1.39 -12.86 9.86
N HIS A 65 1.78 -11.64 10.25
CA HIS A 65 1.79 -11.21 11.63
C HIS A 65 1.05 -9.87 11.78
N ARG A 66 0.34 -9.73 12.88
CA ARG A 66 -0.34 -8.49 13.25
C ARG A 66 0.23 -7.94 14.54
N VAL A 67 0.52 -6.65 14.56
CA VAL A 67 0.89 -5.89 15.75
C VAL A 67 -0.04 -4.70 15.90
N GLN A 68 -0.74 -4.63 17.03
CA GLN A 68 -1.47 -3.44 17.45
C GLN A 68 -0.44 -2.49 18.09
N PHE A 69 -0.17 -1.37 17.44
CA PHE A 69 0.79 -0.42 17.94
C PHE A 69 0.22 0.38 19.11
N THR A 70 0.98 0.37 20.20
CA THR A 70 0.73 1.14 21.44
C THR A 70 2.04 1.83 21.84
N PRO A 71 2.01 2.80 22.78
CA PRO A 71 3.24 3.42 23.27
C PRO A 71 4.28 2.44 23.87
N ASP A 72 3.84 1.26 24.29
CA ASP A 72 4.70 0.25 24.95
C ASP A 72 5.43 -0.65 23.94
N VAL A 73 5.03 -0.67 22.67
CA VAL A 73 5.70 -1.48 21.63
C VAL A 73 7.10 -0.95 21.36
N LEU A 74 8.09 -1.80 21.55
CA LEU A 74 9.50 -1.48 21.36
C LEU A 74 10.00 -1.85 19.96
N PRO A 75 11.07 -1.20 19.45
CA PRO A 75 11.72 -1.62 18.21
C PRO A 75 12.12 -3.10 18.20
N ALA A 76 12.59 -3.62 19.33
CA ALA A 76 13.00 -5.02 19.49
C ALA A 76 11.85 -6.02 19.28
N ASP A 77 10.59 -5.64 19.58
CA ASP A 77 9.42 -6.49 19.34
C ASP A 77 9.17 -6.65 17.83
N ILE A 78 9.55 -5.64 17.05
CA ILE A 78 9.39 -5.62 15.59
C ILE A 78 10.56 -6.34 14.91
N VAL A 79 11.79 -5.91 15.17
CA VAL A 79 12.99 -6.38 14.45
C VAL A 79 13.68 -7.57 15.10
N GLY A 80 13.34 -7.91 16.35
CA GLY A 80 14.00 -8.94 17.12
C GLY A 80 15.21 -8.41 17.92
N PHE A 81 15.85 -9.31 18.64
CA PHE A 81 16.98 -8.99 19.50
C PHE A 81 17.88 -10.24 19.71
N ASN A 82 19.13 -10.02 20.15
CA ASN A 82 20.00 -11.10 20.55
C ASN A 82 19.88 -11.35 22.05
N MET A 83 19.74 -12.60 22.44
CA MET A 83 19.69 -13.03 23.84
C MET A 83 20.87 -13.96 24.15
N TYR A 84 21.56 -13.71 25.24
CA TYR A 84 22.65 -14.58 25.71
C TYR A 84 22.10 -15.89 26.29
N GLN A 85 22.51 -17.02 25.70
CA GLN A 85 22.17 -18.35 26.18
C GLN A 85 23.30 -18.87 27.11
N LYS A 86 22.99 -19.07 28.38
CA LYS A 86 23.96 -19.53 29.38
C LYS A 86 24.49 -20.93 29.05
N GLU A 87 23.65 -21.81 28.51
CA GLU A 87 23.97 -23.19 28.17
C GLU A 87 25.01 -23.32 27.07
N THR A 88 24.97 -22.43 26.12
CA THR A 88 25.87 -22.45 24.92
C THR A 88 26.97 -21.42 25.01
N GLY A 89 26.86 -20.43 25.89
CA GLY A 89 27.78 -19.30 26.01
C GLY A 89 27.72 -18.34 24.81
N GLN A 90 26.63 -18.37 24.02
CA GLN A 90 26.49 -17.61 22.76
C GLN A 90 25.28 -16.68 22.81
N PHE A 91 25.37 -15.61 21.99
CA PHE A 91 24.20 -14.78 21.68
C PHE A 91 23.41 -15.43 20.56
N VAL A 92 22.11 -15.64 20.79
CA VAL A 92 21.18 -16.21 19.81
C VAL A 92 20.14 -15.16 19.43
N TYR A 93 19.95 -14.97 18.13
CA TYR A 93 18.95 -14.05 17.62
C TYR A 93 17.54 -14.62 17.79
N HIS A 94 16.69 -13.83 18.43
CA HIS A 94 15.25 -14.06 18.53
C HIS A 94 14.55 -13.18 17.49
N PRO A 95 13.91 -13.78 16.46
CA PRO A 95 13.22 -13.03 15.42
C PRO A 95 12.10 -12.15 15.99
N GLY A 96 12.00 -10.93 15.50
CA GLY A 96 10.86 -10.07 15.78
C GLY A 96 9.65 -10.40 14.89
N THR A 97 8.54 -9.75 15.18
CA THR A 97 7.26 -10.00 14.49
C THR A 97 7.28 -9.63 13.02
N ILE A 98 8.26 -8.83 12.56
CA ILE A 98 8.41 -8.44 11.15
C ILE A 98 8.85 -9.58 10.22
N MET A 99 9.34 -10.70 10.79
CA MET A 99 9.83 -11.85 10.02
C MET A 99 8.66 -12.67 9.45
N CYS A 100 7.91 -12.06 8.54
CA CYS A 100 6.73 -12.62 7.87
C CYS A 100 6.62 -12.07 6.43
N ASN A 101 5.66 -12.59 5.64
CA ASN A 101 5.39 -12.10 4.30
C ASN A 101 4.45 -10.90 4.29
N LEU A 102 3.42 -10.92 5.14
CA LEU A 102 2.47 -9.83 5.30
C LEU A 102 2.44 -9.36 6.76
N PHE A 103 2.87 -8.12 6.96
CA PHE A 103 2.87 -7.49 8.27
C PHE A 103 1.75 -6.45 8.38
N LEU A 104 0.80 -6.70 9.28
CA LEU A 104 -0.26 -5.73 9.61
C LEU A 104 0.16 -4.87 10.79
N ALA A 105 0.51 -3.61 10.49
CA ALA A 105 0.85 -2.58 11.47
C ALA A 105 -0.42 -1.77 11.84
N ASP A 106 -1.14 -2.22 12.87
CA ASP A 106 -2.41 -1.60 13.23
C ASP A 106 -2.18 -0.37 14.15
N GLU A 107 -2.74 0.79 13.76
CA GLU A 107 -2.59 2.07 14.45
C GLU A 107 -1.12 2.53 14.63
N ILE A 108 -0.32 2.49 13.55
CA ILE A 108 1.11 2.81 13.55
C ILE A 108 1.44 4.17 14.17
N ASN A 109 0.51 5.12 14.14
CA ASN A 109 0.66 6.46 14.69
C ASN A 109 0.50 6.54 16.23
N ARG A 110 0.32 5.40 16.93
CA ARG A 110 0.22 5.35 18.39
C ARG A 110 1.52 4.93 19.09
N THR A 111 2.53 4.50 18.35
CA THR A 111 3.81 4.08 18.94
C THR A 111 4.87 5.18 18.87
N SER A 112 6.02 4.94 19.50
CA SER A 112 7.14 5.88 19.55
C SER A 112 7.75 6.09 18.16
N PRO A 113 8.35 7.27 17.85
CA PRO A 113 9.06 7.51 16.61
C PRO A 113 10.20 6.51 16.34
N LYS A 114 10.82 5.96 17.39
CA LYS A 114 11.86 4.93 17.26
C LYS A 114 11.31 3.62 16.70
N THR A 115 10.16 3.19 17.21
CA THR A 115 9.50 1.97 16.75
C THR A 115 8.96 2.15 15.32
N GLN A 116 8.38 3.31 15.00
CA GLN A 116 7.99 3.66 13.64
C GLN A 116 9.18 3.59 12.68
N SER A 117 10.33 4.21 13.05
CA SER A 117 11.53 4.21 12.23
C SER A 117 12.07 2.80 11.99
N ALA A 118 12.03 1.91 12.99
CA ALA A 118 12.48 0.53 12.84
C ALA A 118 11.64 -0.24 11.81
N LEU A 119 10.31 -0.11 11.86
CA LEU A 119 9.43 -0.71 10.84
C LEU A 119 9.70 -0.14 9.44
N LEU A 120 9.79 1.18 9.33
CA LEU A 120 9.96 1.88 8.06
C LEU A 120 11.33 1.63 7.42
N GLU A 121 12.37 1.36 8.21
CA GLU A 121 13.68 0.91 7.72
C GLU A 121 13.56 -0.47 7.05
N VAL A 122 12.88 -1.42 7.72
CA VAL A 122 12.66 -2.76 7.14
C VAL A 122 11.84 -2.71 5.85
N MET A 123 10.83 -1.82 5.78
CA MET A 123 10.05 -1.61 4.55
C MET A 123 10.91 -1.14 3.38
N GLU A 124 11.90 -0.30 3.63
CA GLU A 124 12.78 0.24 2.58
C GLU A 124 13.88 -0.74 2.17
N GLU A 125 14.50 -1.41 3.15
CA GLU A 125 15.69 -2.23 2.92
C GLU A 125 15.39 -3.72 2.68
N GLY A 126 14.18 -4.20 3.03
CA GLY A 126 13.81 -5.62 2.95
C GLY A 126 14.63 -6.52 3.88
N LYS A 127 15.24 -5.94 4.92
CA LYS A 127 16.07 -6.65 5.91
C LYS A 127 15.99 -6.00 7.28
N VAL A 128 16.29 -6.77 8.32
CA VAL A 128 16.53 -6.30 9.69
C VAL A 128 18.02 -6.34 10.00
N THR A 129 18.53 -5.35 10.73
CA THR A 129 19.92 -5.33 11.20
C THR A 129 19.93 -5.24 12.71
N VAL A 130 20.42 -6.30 13.38
CA VAL A 130 20.55 -6.38 14.84
C VAL A 130 21.99 -6.70 15.18
N ASP A 131 22.60 -5.85 16.02
CA ASP A 131 24.01 -5.96 16.43
C ASP A 131 24.99 -6.15 15.25
N GLY A 132 24.78 -5.38 14.17
CA GLY A 132 25.63 -5.41 12.97
C GLY A 132 25.39 -6.59 12.03
N VAL A 133 24.46 -7.51 12.36
CA VAL A 133 24.10 -8.64 11.48
C VAL A 133 22.80 -8.39 10.76
N SER A 134 22.85 -8.30 9.43
CA SER A 134 21.68 -8.11 8.58
C SER A 134 21.03 -9.44 8.19
N ARG A 135 19.72 -9.53 8.30
CA ARG A 135 18.89 -10.69 7.95
C ARG A 135 17.76 -10.26 7.03
N LYS A 136 17.62 -10.91 5.88
CA LYS A 136 16.51 -10.63 4.95
C LYS A 136 15.18 -11.05 5.55
N VAL A 137 14.14 -10.26 5.34
CA VAL A 137 12.76 -10.68 5.63
C VAL A 137 12.26 -11.64 4.54
N PRO A 138 11.29 -12.52 4.85
CA PRO A 138 10.66 -13.39 3.85
C PRO A 138 10.13 -12.60 2.65
N GLN A 139 10.23 -13.17 1.46
CA GLN A 139 9.72 -12.56 0.22
C GLN A 139 8.56 -13.41 -0.35
N PRO A 140 7.55 -12.76 -0.96
CA PRO A 140 7.32 -11.31 -1.02
C PRO A 140 7.07 -10.70 0.37
N PHE A 141 7.46 -9.43 0.56
CA PHE A 141 7.28 -8.71 1.82
C PHE A 141 6.34 -7.52 1.63
N ILE A 142 5.24 -7.52 2.38
CA ILE A 142 4.16 -6.55 2.27
C ILE A 142 3.86 -6.00 3.67
N VAL A 143 3.76 -4.68 3.79
CA VAL A 143 3.25 -4.03 4.99
C VAL A 143 1.93 -3.36 4.65
N ILE A 144 0.90 -3.67 5.43
CA ILE A 144 -0.37 -2.94 5.48
C ILE A 144 -0.39 -2.22 6.82
N ALA A 145 -0.23 -0.89 6.79
CA ALA A 145 -0.32 -0.08 7.99
C ALA A 145 -1.66 0.62 8.06
N THR A 146 -2.19 0.77 9.27
CA THR A 146 -3.40 1.57 9.51
C THR A 146 -3.09 2.77 10.38
N GLN A 147 -3.74 3.88 10.12
CA GLN A 147 -3.74 5.03 11.02
C GLN A 147 -5.11 5.69 11.07
N ASN A 148 -5.40 6.34 12.20
CA ASN A 148 -6.57 7.17 12.34
C ASN A 148 -6.19 8.61 11.96
N PRO A 149 -6.83 9.23 10.96
CA PRO A 149 -6.38 10.50 10.40
C PRO A 149 -6.53 11.70 11.34
N LYS A 150 -7.32 11.63 12.41
CA LYS A 150 -7.58 12.78 13.29
C LYS A 150 -7.72 12.41 14.76
N GLY A 151 -6.85 13.01 15.58
CA GLY A 151 -7.24 13.54 16.89
C GLY A 151 -7.60 12.57 18.01
N SER A 152 -7.23 11.29 17.96
CA SER A 152 -7.24 10.45 19.16
C SER A 152 -6.10 10.92 20.08
N ALA A 153 -6.40 11.12 21.38
CA ALA A 153 -5.38 11.48 22.36
C ALA A 153 -4.23 10.46 22.31
N GLY A 154 -2.98 10.96 22.25
CA GLY A 154 -1.78 10.11 22.24
C GLY A 154 -1.33 9.61 20.85
N THR A 155 -1.87 10.15 19.75
CA THR A 155 -1.39 9.85 18.38
C THR A 155 -0.34 10.86 17.92
N GLN A 156 0.75 10.38 17.31
CA GLN A 156 1.74 11.20 16.63
C GLN A 156 1.62 10.95 15.13
N LEU A 157 1.38 12.03 14.36
CA LEU A 157 1.36 11.92 12.90
C LEU A 157 2.71 11.43 12.39
N LEU A 158 2.68 10.56 11.39
CA LEU A 158 3.89 10.17 10.67
C LEU A 158 4.43 11.39 9.91
N PRO A 159 5.74 11.70 10.01
CA PRO A 159 6.37 12.71 9.18
C PRO A 159 6.22 12.39 7.68
N GLU A 160 6.22 13.42 6.84
CA GLU A 160 6.07 13.30 5.39
C GLU A 160 7.12 12.36 4.77
N SER A 161 8.36 12.39 5.27
CA SER A 161 9.44 11.51 4.82
C SER A 161 9.20 10.03 5.15
N GLN A 162 8.37 9.74 6.15
CA GLN A 162 7.95 8.41 6.53
C GLN A 162 6.73 7.96 5.73
N LEU A 163 5.77 8.86 5.50
CA LEU A 163 4.61 8.61 4.65
C LEU A 163 5.02 8.28 3.21
N ASP A 164 6.07 8.89 2.69
CA ASP A 164 6.59 8.65 1.34
C ASP A 164 7.07 7.21 1.08
N ARG A 165 7.28 6.40 2.13
CA ARG A 165 7.65 4.98 2.02
C ARG A 165 6.48 4.06 1.67
N PHE A 166 5.25 4.49 1.95
CA PHE A 166 4.06 3.77 1.50
C PHE A 166 3.80 4.08 0.02
N MET A 167 3.59 3.04 -0.79
CA MET A 167 3.29 3.22 -2.22
C MET A 167 1.94 3.91 -2.41
N THR A 168 0.93 3.47 -1.67
CA THR A 168 -0.42 4.03 -1.71
C THR A 168 -0.92 4.39 -0.32
N CYS A 169 -1.75 5.42 -0.26
CA CYS A 169 -2.59 5.72 0.87
C CYS A 169 -4.04 5.68 0.42
N MET A 170 -4.84 4.84 1.04
CA MET A 170 -6.23 4.63 0.66
C MET A 170 -7.17 4.66 1.85
N SER A 171 -8.46 4.87 1.58
CA SER A 171 -9.55 4.76 2.53
C SER A 171 -10.52 3.70 2.06
N MET A 172 -10.98 2.87 2.97
CA MET A 172 -12.06 1.91 2.70
C MET A 172 -13.43 2.59 2.79
N GLY A 173 -13.55 3.61 3.65
CA GLY A 173 -14.81 4.28 3.95
C GLY A 173 -15.86 3.37 4.58
N TYR A 174 -17.04 3.92 4.85
CA TYR A 174 -18.17 3.12 5.28
C TYR A 174 -18.71 2.24 4.15
N PRO A 175 -19.30 1.07 4.44
CA PRO A 175 -20.01 0.28 3.44
C PRO A 175 -21.19 1.10 2.85
N ASP A 176 -21.61 0.75 1.63
CA ASP A 176 -22.85 1.29 1.08
C ASP A 176 -24.07 0.71 1.83
N LEU A 177 -25.22 1.33 1.65
CA LEU A 177 -26.44 0.96 2.37
C LEU A 177 -26.78 -0.54 2.23
N GLN A 178 -26.63 -1.10 1.03
CA GLN A 178 -26.95 -2.50 0.78
C GLN A 178 -25.97 -3.43 1.51
N SER A 179 -24.70 -3.16 1.42
CA SER A 179 -23.63 -3.91 2.12
C SER A 179 -23.77 -3.81 3.64
N GLU A 180 -24.10 -2.63 4.17
CA GLU A 180 -24.33 -2.45 5.61
C GLU A 180 -25.56 -3.21 6.11
N MET A 181 -26.63 -3.24 5.32
CA MET A 181 -27.82 -4.06 5.61
C MET A 181 -27.49 -5.56 5.65
N GLU A 182 -26.67 -6.04 4.72
CA GLU A 182 -26.24 -7.44 4.68
C GLU A 182 -25.39 -7.81 5.90
N ILE A 183 -24.48 -6.93 6.30
CA ILE A 183 -23.67 -7.08 7.52
C ILE A 183 -24.57 -7.11 8.75
N ALA A 184 -25.52 -6.17 8.87
CA ALA A 184 -26.44 -6.06 10.02
C ALA A 184 -27.38 -7.28 10.13
N GLN A 185 -27.77 -7.87 9.00
CA GLN A 185 -28.59 -9.07 8.96
C GLN A 185 -27.81 -10.37 9.23
N GLY A 186 -26.49 -10.28 9.40
CA GLY A 186 -25.65 -11.47 9.55
C GLY A 186 -25.66 -12.37 8.32
N LYS A 187 -25.99 -11.82 7.13
CA LYS A 187 -25.89 -12.55 5.89
C LYS A 187 -24.42 -12.89 5.66
N THR A 188 -24.16 -14.16 5.61
CA THR A 188 -22.87 -14.77 5.82
C THR A 188 -21.85 -14.34 4.75
N MET A 189 -21.08 -13.33 5.05
CA MET A 189 -19.78 -13.20 4.43
C MET A 189 -18.89 -14.32 4.95
N THR A 190 -18.11 -14.93 4.06
CA THR A 190 -17.06 -15.87 4.49
C THR A 190 -16.13 -15.13 5.43
N LYS A 191 -15.83 -15.68 6.62
CA LYS A 191 -14.83 -15.06 7.49
C LYS A 191 -13.49 -15.06 6.78
N ALA A 192 -12.70 -13.99 6.95
CA ALA A 192 -11.40 -13.87 6.28
C ALA A 192 -10.47 -15.05 6.63
N GLU A 193 -10.58 -15.58 7.85
CA GLU A 193 -9.80 -16.72 8.34
C GLU A 193 -10.18 -18.05 7.65
N ASP A 194 -11.39 -18.16 7.10
CA ASP A 194 -11.92 -19.36 6.44
C ASP A 194 -11.68 -19.37 4.92
N LEU A 195 -11.12 -18.27 4.37
CA LEU A 195 -10.76 -18.19 2.95
C LEU A 195 -9.67 -19.18 2.59
N GLN A 196 -9.77 -19.74 1.39
CA GLN A 196 -8.81 -20.73 0.92
C GLN A 196 -7.69 -20.08 0.10
N PRO A 197 -6.45 -20.56 0.22
CA PRO A 197 -5.36 -20.09 -0.60
C PRO A 197 -5.59 -20.44 -2.07
N VAL A 198 -5.49 -19.46 -2.96
CA VAL A 198 -5.60 -19.64 -4.42
C VAL A 198 -4.27 -19.50 -5.11
N LEU A 199 -3.23 -19.00 -4.41
CA LEU A 199 -1.85 -19.03 -4.85
C LEU A 199 -0.88 -19.19 -3.68
N LEU A 200 0.36 -19.49 -4.01
CA LEU A 200 1.47 -19.61 -3.07
C LEU A 200 2.35 -18.35 -3.12
N PRO A 201 3.16 -18.10 -2.09
CA PRO A 201 4.06 -16.95 -2.04
C PRO A 201 4.98 -16.84 -3.26
N GLU A 202 5.50 -17.96 -3.76
CA GLU A 202 6.37 -18.02 -4.93
C GLU A 202 5.64 -17.56 -6.21
N GLN A 203 4.36 -17.91 -6.35
CA GLN A 203 3.54 -17.50 -7.49
C GLN A 203 3.24 -16.00 -7.43
N LEU A 204 3.00 -15.44 -6.23
CA LEU A 204 2.86 -13.99 -6.05
C LEU A 204 4.17 -13.27 -6.45
N TRP A 205 5.31 -13.82 -6.04
CA TRP A 205 6.61 -13.28 -6.43
C TRP A 205 6.81 -13.30 -7.97
N GLU A 206 6.47 -14.40 -8.62
CA GLU A 206 6.51 -14.49 -10.09
C GLU A 206 5.58 -13.47 -10.76
N MET A 207 4.38 -13.26 -10.21
CA MET A 207 3.46 -12.23 -10.70
C MET A 207 4.05 -10.81 -10.54
N GLN A 208 4.70 -10.50 -9.42
CA GLN A 208 5.39 -9.22 -9.21
C GLN A 208 6.51 -9.02 -10.24
N GLN A 209 7.31 -10.04 -10.52
CA GLN A 209 8.37 -9.98 -11.55
C GLN A 209 7.78 -9.78 -12.96
N TYR A 210 6.63 -10.39 -13.26
CA TYR A 210 5.93 -10.18 -14.52
C TYR A 210 5.41 -8.74 -14.64
N VAL A 211 4.81 -8.21 -13.60
CA VAL A 211 4.30 -6.83 -13.54
C VAL A 211 5.42 -5.83 -13.73
N GLU A 212 6.61 -6.07 -13.17
CA GLU A 212 7.77 -5.20 -13.32
C GLU A 212 8.20 -5.02 -14.79
N GLN A 213 7.97 -6.05 -15.65
CA GLN A 213 8.32 -6.04 -17.07
C GLN A 213 7.25 -5.41 -17.97
N ILE A 214 6.10 -4.99 -17.44
CA ILE A 214 5.04 -4.34 -18.22
C ILE A 214 5.58 -3.05 -18.84
N TYR A 215 5.30 -2.88 -20.13
CA TYR A 215 5.84 -1.80 -20.93
C TYR A 215 5.19 -0.46 -20.60
N VAL A 216 6.00 0.58 -20.47
CA VAL A 216 5.57 1.97 -20.30
C VAL A 216 6.15 2.79 -21.44
N HIS A 217 5.31 3.32 -22.30
CA HIS A 217 5.74 4.16 -23.41
C HIS A 217 6.24 5.52 -22.91
N ASP A 218 7.23 6.12 -23.59
CA ASP A 218 7.84 7.39 -23.19
C ASP A 218 6.82 8.53 -22.99
N HIS A 219 5.77 8.59 -23.80
CA HIS A 219 4.70 9.59 -23.62
C HIS A 219 3.92 9.40 -22.33
N VAL A 220 3.70 8.15 -21.89
CA VAL A 220 3.05 7.86 -20.60
C VAL A 220 4.00 8.18 -19.45
N ALA A 221 5.28 7.80 -19.56
CA ALA A 221 6.30 8.15 -18.56
C ALA A 221 6.42 9.68 -18.42
N LYS A 222 6.45 10.41 -19.55
CA LYS A 222 6.44 11.88 -19.56
C LYS A 222 5.20 12.45 -18.88
N TYR A 223 4.01 11.90 -19.14
CA TYR A 223 2.77 12.32 -18.50
C TYR A 223 2.82 12.17 -17.00
N ILE A 224 3.30 11.02 -16.49
CA ILE A 224 3.50 10.80 -15.05
C ILE A 224 4.42 11.87 -14.47
N VAL A 225 5.58 12.13 -15.11
CA VAL A 225 6.54 13.15 -14.65
C VAL A 225 5.90 14.55 -14.65
N GLN A 226 5.12 14.91 -15.66
CA GLN A 226 4.42 16.18 -15.73
C GLN A 226 3.39 16.35 -14.62
N LEU A 227 2.63 15.31 -14.29
CA LEU A 227 1.70 15.31 -13.14
C LEU A 227 2.46 15.55 -11.84
N MET A 228 3.59 14.87 -11.61
CA MET A 228 4.39 15.06 -10.40
C MET A 228 5.03 16.45 -10.34
N GLU A 229 5.48 16.97 -11.47
CA GLU A 229 6.01 18.33 -11.57
C GLU A 229 4.93 19.37 -11.30
N ALA A 230 3.71 19.17 -11.78
CA ALA A 230 2.58 20.02 -11.48
C ALA A 230 2.28 20.09 -9.98
N THR A 231 2.42 18.98 -9.24
CA THR A 231 2.28 19.01 -7.76
C THR A 231 3.33 19.92 -7.10
N ARG A 232 4.55 19.97 -7.65
CA ARG A 232 5.66 20.78 -7.09
C ARG A 232 5.56 22.27 -7.43
N LYS A 233 4.79 22.62 -8.48
CA LYS A 233 4.62 23.99 -8.98
C LYS A 233 3.28 24.60 -8.63
N ASN A 234 2.34 23.83 -8.07
CA ASN A 234 1.00 24.30 -7.74
C ASN A 234 1.03 25.37 -6.65
N ALA A 235 0.25 26.42 -6.82
CA ALA A 235 0.22 27.58 -5.92
C ALA A 235 -0.32 27.29 -4.51
N TYR A 236 -0.98 26.15 -4.30
CA TYR A 236 -1.57 25.74 -3.02
C TYR A 236 -0.75 24.66 -2.31
N ILE A 237 0.29 24.14 -2.95
CA ILE A 237 1.13 23.07 -2.41
C ILE A 237 2.43 23.66 -1.87
N GLU A 238 2.80 23.30 -0.64
CA GLU A 238 4.07 23.59 0.00
C GLU A 238 5.10 22.53 -0.30
N LEU A 239 4.70 21.23 -0.20
CA LEU A 239 5.51 20.06 -0.52
C LEU A 239 4.76 19.23 -1.55
N GLY A 240 5.34 19.07 -2.74
CA GLY A 240 4.84 18.21 -3.81
C GLY A 240 5.47 16.81 -3.78
N VAL A 241 5.01 15.94 -4.69
CA VAL A 241 5.41 14.53 -4.76
C VAL A 241 6.91 14.38 -5.07
N SER A 242 7.61 13.54 -4.29
CA SER A 242 9.04 13.23 -4.45
C SER A 242 9.33 12.37 -5.70
N PRO A 243 10.61 12.22 -6.12
CA PRO A 243 10.99 11.23 -7.15
C PRO A 243 10.61 9.79 -6.77
N ARG A 244 10.61 9.44 -5.47
CA ARG A 244 10.12 8.13 -4.97
C ARG A 244 8.64 7.94 -5.32
N GLY A 245 7.81 8.97 -5.15
CA GLY A 245 6.41 8.93 -5.57
C GLY A 245 6.24 8.80 -7.09
N THR A 246 7.15 9.38 -7.90
CA THR A 246 7.14 9.16 -9.35
C THR A 246 7.37 7.68 -9.70
N ILE A 247 8.37 7.05 -9.08
CA ILE A 247 8.65 5.61 -9.26
C ILE A 247 7.47 4.76 -8.78
N ALA A 248 6.88 5.09 -7.63
CA ALA A 248 5.70 4.41 -7.10
C ALA A 248 4.52 4.47 -8.08
N CYS A 249 4.27 5.63 -8.70
CA CYS A 249 3.23 5.81 -9.70
C CYS A 249 3.46 4.93 -10.95
N VAL A 250 4.69 4.87 -11.46
CA VAL A 250 5.03 4.00 -12.61
C VAL A 250 4.80 2.53 -12.26
N ARG A 251 5.26 2.07 -11.09
CA ARG A 251 5.10 0.67 -10.66
C ARG A 251 3.62 0.32 -10.47
N LEU A 252 2.87 1.20 -9.83
CA LEU A 252 1.43 0.97 -9.61
C LEU A 252 0.64 1.00 -10.92
N ALA A 253 0.96 1.90 -11.86
CA ALA A 253 0.33 1.94 -13.17
C ALA A 253 0.56 0.64 -13.98
N LYS A 254 1.75 0.03 -13.88
CA LYS A 254 2.03 -1.29 -14.44
C LYS A 254 1.14 -2.37 -13.84
N ALA A 255 1.02 -2.42 -12.51
CA ALA A 255 0.16 -3.37 -11.82
C ALA A 255 -1.32 -3.14 -12.15
N TRP A 256 -1.74 -1.89 -12.29
CA TRP A 256 -3.09 -1.55 -12.69
C TRP A 256 -3.39 -2.02 -14.12
N ALA A 257 -2.50 -1.75 -15.08
CA ALA A 257 -2.61 -2.25 -16.46
C ALA A 257 -2.69 -3.78 -16.52
N PHE A 258 -1.89 -4.48 -15.70
CA PHE A 258 -1.94 -5.93 -15.56
C PHE A 258 -3.33 -6.41 -15.12
N LEU A 259 -3.90 -5.82 -14.08
CA LEU A 259 -5.25 -6.18 -13.60
C LEU A 259 -6.35 -5.88 -14.64
N GLN A 260 -6.09 -4.99 -15.60
CA GLN A 260 -6.96 -4.74 -16.75
C GLN A 260 -6.66 -5.67 -17.95
N GLY A 261 -5.85 -6.72 -17.77
CA GLY A 261 -5.52 -7.70 -18.81
C GLY A 261 -4.55 -7.20 -19.87
N ARG A 262 -3.75 -6.17 -19.59
CA ARG A 262 -2.82 -5.55 -20.55
C ARG A 262 -1.36 -5.71 -20.11
N ASN A 263 -0.47 -5.84 -21.09
CA ASN A 263 0.99 -5.86 -20.88
C ASN A 263 1.67 -4.51 -21.20
N TYR A 264 0.89 -3.43 -21.28
CA TYR A 264 1.34 -2.06 -21.48
C TYR A 264 0.44 -1.09 -20.72
N VAL A 265 1.04 0.02 -20.28
CA VAL A 265 0.35 1.10 -19.55
C VAL A 265 -0.25 2.12 -20.52
N ILE A 266 -1.48 2.55 -20.24
CA ILE A 266 -2.13 3.66 -20.92
C ILE A 266 -2.32 4.86 -19.96
N PRO A 267 -2.55 6.08 -20.48
CA PRO A 267 -2.73 7.26 -19.63
C PRO A 267 -3.89 7.15 -18.62
N ASP A 268 -4.95 6.40 -18.96
CA ASP A 268 -6.08 6.17 -18.05
C ASP A 268 -5.65 5.42 -16.79
N ASP A 269 -4.74 4.44 -16.91
CA ASP A 269 -4.20 3.73 -15.75
C ASP A 269 -3.56 4.69 -14.73
N VAL A 270 -2.84 5.69 -15.25
CA VAL A 270 -2.21 6.71 -14.41
C VAL A 270 -3.26 7.57 -13.71
N THR A 271 -4.29 7.99 -14.44
CA THR A 271 -5.38 8.81 -13.92
C THR A 271 -6.11 8.11 -12.77
N ASP A 272 -6.37 6.79 -12.92
CA ASP A 272 -7.12 5.98 -11.96
C ASP A 272 -6.40 5.82 -10.61
N ILE A 273 -5.05 5.84 -10.62
CA ILE A 273 -4.24 5.56 -9.42
C ILE A 273 -3.51 6.78 -8.87
N PHE A 274 -3.50 7.90 -9.58
CA PHE A 274 -2.69 9.07 -9.24
C PHE A 274 -2.97 9.61 -7.85
N ALA A 275 -4.25 9.73 -7.48
CA ALA A 275 -4.64 10.22 -6.16
C ALA A 275 -4.15 9.29 -5.03
N ASP A 276 -4.22 7.96 -5.20
CA ASP A 276 -3.79 7.01 -4.18
C ASP A 276 -2.28 7.05 -3.93
N VAL A 277 -1.50 7.45 -4.96
CA VAL A 277 -0.05 7.65 -4.86
C VAL A 277 0.30 9.05 -4.31
N ALA A 278 -0.43 10.09 -4.73
CA ALA A 278 -0.02 11.47 -4.50
C ALA A 278 -0.52 12.06 -3.18
N LYS A 279 -1.75 11.71 -2.72
CA LYS A 279 -2.45 12.44 -1.66
C LYS A 279 -1.69 12.51 -0.33
N HIS A 280 -1.01 11.43 0.08
CA HIS A 280 -0.27 11.37 1.35
C HIS A 280 1.15 11.97 1.25
N ARG A 281 1.55 12.40 0.06
CA ARG A 281 2.85 13.01 -0.24
C ARG A 281 2.77 14.53 -0.41
N ILE A 282 1.56 15.08 -0.37
CA ILE A 282 1.30 16.50 -0.59
C ILE A 282 0.99 17.20 0.73
N VAL A 283 1.70 18.30 0.97
CA VAL A 283 1.40 19.23 2.06
C VAL A 283 0.87 20.52 1.48
N LEU A 284 -0.34 20.91 1.90
CA LEU A 284 -0.95 22.17 1.49
C LEU A 284 -0.39 23.34 2.31
N ASN A 285 -0.15 24.46 1.64
CA ASN A 285 0.34 25.69 2.27
C ASN A 285 -0.77 26.46 3.00
N THR A 286 -0.38 27.56 3.67
CA THR A 286 -1.29 28.41 4.43
C THR A 286 -2.39 29.04 3.55
N LYS A 287 -2.07 29.39 2.29
CA LYS A 287 -3.05 29.95 1.34
C LYS A 287 -4.17 28.96 1.05
N ALA A 288 -3.84 27.70 0.83
CA ALA A 288 -4.82 26.63 0.62
C ALA A 288 -5.72 26.44 1.85
N ARG A 289 -5.14 26.48 3.07
CA ARG A 289 -5.91 26.34 4.33
C ARG A 289 -6.92 27.47 4.51
N ILE A 290 -6.51 28.72 4.25
CA ILE A 290 -7.39 29.88 4.31
C ILE A 290 -8.51 29.79 3.25
N GLY A 291 -8.18 29.32 2.05
CA GLY A 291 -9.14 29.14 0.95
C GLY A 291 -10.00 27.87 1.06
N HIS A 292 -9.86 27.07 2.13
CA HIS A 292 -10.54 25.78 2.31
C HIS A 292 -10.33 24.80 1.14
N VAL A 293 -9.18 24.92 0.47
CA VAL A 293 -8.78 24.01 -0.62
C VAL A 293 -8.37 22.67 -0.03
N THR A 294 -8.86 21.56 -0.61
CA THR A 294 -8.52 20.20 -0.18
C THR A 294 -7.46 19.59 -1.07
N VAL A 295 -6.75 18.57 -0.57
CA VAL A 295 -5.78 17.81 -1.37
C VAL A 295 -6.47 17.16 -2.58
N ASP A 296 -7.65 16.56 -2.38
CA ASP A 296 -8.39 15.90 -3.46
C ASP A 296 -8.80 16.89 -4.56
N ALA A 297 -9.30 18.07 -4.21
CA ALA A 297 -9.64 19.11 -5.18
C ALA A 297 -8.40 19.57 -5.97
N THR A 298 -7.26 19.76 -5.28
CA THR A 298 -6.00 20.14 -5.93
C THR A 298 -5.49 19.06 -6.88
N LEU A 299 -5.60 17.78 -6.51
CA LEU A 299 -5.20 16.67 -7.39
C LEU A 299 -6.10 16.55 -8.61
N GLN A 300 -7.40 16.79 -8.47
CA GLN A 300 -8.34 16.82 -9.60
C GLN A 300 -8.04 17.98 -10.55
N GLU A 301 -7.73 19.16 -10.04
CA GLU A 301 -7.29 20.32 -10.83
C GLU A 301 -6.03 19.95 -11.64
N ILE A 302 -5.01 19.39 -11.00
CA ILE A 302 -3.76 18.96 -11.66
C ILE A 302 -4.03 17.95 -12.77
N LEU A 303 -4.91 16.96 -12.54
CA LEU A 303 -5.29 15.98 -13.55
C LEU A 303 -6.01 16.61 -14.75
N SER A 304 -6.78 17.70 -14.53
CA SER A 304 -7.47 18.42 -15.61
C SER A 304 -6.55 19.34 -16.40
N ASP A 305 -5.53 19.92 -15.75
CA ASP A 305 -4.64 20.92 -16.32
C ASP A 305 -3.48 20.30 -17.12
N VAL A 306 -3.06 19.09 -16.76
CA VAL A 306 -1.96 18.41 -17.46
C VAL A 306 -2.51 17.63 -18.65
N ASP A 307 -2.08 17.99 -19.85
CA ASP A 307 -2.51 17.36 -21.09
C ASP A 307 -2.27 15.85 -21.08
N LYS A 308 -3.38 15.10 -21.16
CA LYS A 308 -3.35 13.66 -21.28
C LYS A 308 -2.92 13.24 -22.68
N PRO A 309 -1.86 12.44 -22.86
CA PRO A 309 -1.43 12.03 -24.20
C PRO A 309 -2.52 11.18 -24.86
N THR A 310 -2.86 11.54 -26.11
CA THR A 310 -3.82 10.77 -26.91
C THR A 310 -3.18 9.46 -27.36
N THR A 311 -3.81 8.35 -27.07
CA THR A 311 -3.32 6.99 -27.33
C THR A 311 -3.29 6.64 -28.82
N TYR A 312 -3.76 7.50 -29.72
CA TYR A 312 -3.89 7.26 -31.17
C TYR A 312 -3.48 8.48 -32.00
N LYS A 313 -2.19 8.64 -32.31
CA LYS A 313 -1.86 8.95 -33.69
C LYS A 313 -1.59 7.61 -34.38
N ARG A 314 -2.54 7.13 -35.17
CA ARG A 314 -2.33 6.07 -36.16
C ARG A 314 -1.00 6.34 -36.86
N LEU A 315 -0.05 5.42 -36.77
CA LEU A 315 0.99 5.23 -37.75
C LEU A 315 0.27 4.90 -39.09
N ARG A 316 -0.10 5.94 -39.82
CA ARG A 316 -0.34 5.92 -41.27
C ARG A 316 0.79 6.72 -41.87
N GLY A 317 1.75 6.02 -42.39
CA GLY A 317 2.86 6.40 -43.19
C GLY A 317 3.45 5.14 -43.78
#